data_d59e0c3689d4105e4daaaf0f925fb823
#
_entry.id   d59e0c3689d4105e4daaaf0f925fb823
#
_cell.length_a   1.000
_cell.length_b   1.000
_cell.length_c   1.000
_cell.angle_alpha   90.00
_cell.angle_beta   90.00
_cell.angle_gamma   90.00
#
_symmetry.space_group_name_H-M   'P 1'
#
loop_
_entity.id
_entity.type
_entity.pdbx_description
1 polymer ?
#
loop_
_entity_poly.entity_id
_entity_poly.type
_entity_poly.pdbx_seq_one_letter_code
_entity_poly.pdbx_strand_id
1 'polypeptide(L)'
;MKKFIRVLVPLLLAVLIIASIGWYLFTYDRGFTRDFLLTQARYNDLHGNSRLSSWFYDLAYNFSNHDENVAIELANLYKADDKYTKAEYTLTNAINSEPSAELFTALCKTYVEQDKLLDAVSLLDKITNPDIKAEIEAQRPDAPISNYEPGYYSQYIDVTLYAAGKLYYTTNGEYPSVKDPVYESPITLPAGETTIYAIAVGDNGLVSPLTVLGYTVTGVIEEVKFADPAVEAALRELTGTRDGDSVYTSQLWQITEFTVPEGTKVYTDLTFMPYLEKLTIANQDIDSLESLSSLTKLTSLDLSGSRFSPDDLTVIAGLPALTELSMVECGLSTIEKLSGAKSLTYLNLGENTIRNLDVLSSMTTLTELNLQHNAVTSLDALDGLSNLQTLDVSYNALTTLAPVSSCARLTTLVADNNQITSLDGVSSLQVLTRLSVNHNALTDVSPISVCTTLVELDISNNTLTDISALSTLINLERFSFASNQVTALPDWPEGCKLQTIDGSYNALTSLDNLSKMEALTYIYMDYNQISNIDSLADSYCLVQVNVFGNPISDVASLREHDIIVNYDPT
;
A
#
# COMPACT_ATOMS: atom_id res chain seq x y z
N MET A 1 63.52 0.98 -39.74
CA MET A 1 63.23 2.22 -39.02
C MET A 1 62.96 3.39 -39.96
N LYS A 2 63.79 3.77 -40.95
CA LYS A 2 63.55 4.92 -41.85
C LYS A 2 62.29 4.84 -42.74
N LYS A 3 61.81 3.66 -43.16
CA LYS A 3 60.57 3.48 -43.93
C LYS A 3 59.31 3.60 -43.05
N PHE A 4 59.35 3.23 -41.78
CA PHE A 4 58.26 3.31 -40.84
C PHE A 4 57.98 4.80 -40.44
N ILE A 5 59.05 5.57 -40.23
CA ILE A 5 58.95 7.02 -39.92
C ILE A 5 58.37 7.82 -41.11
N ARG A 6 58.68 7.45 -42.36
CA ARG A 6 58.19 8.12 -43.57
C ARG A 6 56.68 7.93 -43.81
N VAL A 7 56.03 6.90 -43.23
CA VAL A 7 54.59 6.66 -43.34
C VAL A 7 53.87 7.17 -42.08
N LEU A 8 54.48 6.98 -40.90
CA LEU A 8 53.85 7.37 -39.62
C LEU A 8 53.75 8.85 -39.42
N VAL A 9 54.77 9.65 -39.83
CA VAL A 9 54.78 11.09 -39.67
C VAL A 9 53.74 11.80 -40.54
N PRO A 10 53.53 11.48 -41.83
CA PRO A 10 52.43 12.04 -42.61
C PRO A 10 51.07 11.64 -42.12
N LEU A 11 50.89 10.39 -41.60
CA LEU A 11 49.62 9.94 -41.03
C LEU A 11 49.27 10.70 -39.76
N LEU A 12 50.25 10.90 -38.85
CA LEU A 12 50.07 11.69 -37.64
C LEU A 12 49.78 13.17 -37.97
N LEU A 13 50.45 13.73 -38.99
CA LEU A 13 50.17 15.08 -39.44
C LEU A 13 48.78 15.23 -40.07
N ALA A 14 48.35 14.24 -40.84
CA ALA A 14 46.98 14.21 -41.38
C ALA A 14 45.91 14.09 -40.25
N VAL A 15 46.16 13.28 -39.24
CA VAL A 15 45.27 13.15 -38.05
C VAL A 15 45.25 14.49 -37.29
N LEU A 16 46.39 15.16 -37.10
CA LEU A 16 46.46 16.46 -36.44
C LEU A 16 45.78 17.58 -37.24
N ILE A 17 45.91 17.58 -38.58
CA ILE A 17 45.21 18.54 -39.46
C ILE A 17 43.69 18.28 -39.40
N ILE A 18 43.23 17.04 -39.50
CA ILE A 18 41.83 16.69 -39.38
C ILE A 18 41.27 17.05 -38.00
N ALA A 19 42.04 16.80 -36.92
CA ALA A 19 41.69 17.18 -35.57
C ALA A 19 41.63 18.71 -35.38
N SER A 20 42.56 19.47 -36.02
CA SER A 20 42.56 20.93 -35.94
C SER A 20 41.45 21.58 -36.77
N ILE A 21 41.12 21.01 -37.95
CA ILE A 21 39.97 21.44 -38.74
C ILE A 21 38.66 21.08 -37.97
N GLY A 22 38.57 19.88 -37.40
CA GLY A 22 37.47 19.51 -36.54
C GLY A 22 37.31 20.43 -35.34
N TRP A 23 38.42 20.78 -34.68
CA TRP A 23 38.44 21.74 -33.57
C TRP A 23 38.02 23.15 -34.01
N TYR A 24 38.45 23.60 -35.17
CA TYR A 24 38.07 24.90 -35.72
C TYR A 24 36.58 24.96 -36.06
N LEU A 25 36.04 23.97 -36.76
CA LEU A 25 34.60 23.86 -37.05
C LEU A 25 33.79 23.78 -35.75
N PHE A 26 34.25 23.00 -34.79
CA PHE A 26 33.58 22.83 -33.50
C PHE A 26 33.53 24.10 -32.65
N THR A 27 34.54 25.00 -32.80
CA THR A 27 34.62 26.21 -31.99
C THR A 27 34.07 27.46 -32.69
N TYR A 28 34.09 27.51 -34.02
CA TYR A 28 33.75 28.71 -34.79
C TYR A 28 32.49 28.57 -35.66
N ASP A 29 32.12 27.38 -36.09
CA ASP A 29 30.87 27.13 -36.82
C ASP A 29 29.88 26.36 -35.95
N ARG A 30 29.09 27.09 -35.21
CA ARG A 30 28.07 26.52 -34.30
C ARG A 30 27.00 25.75 -35.06
N GLY A 31 26.60 26.18 -36.26
CA GLY A 31 25.62 25.52 -37.09
C GLY A 31 26.08 24.14 -37.55
N PHE A 32 27.29 24.05 -38.10
CA PHE A 32 27.88 22.77 -38.53
C PHE A 32 28.03 21.80 -37.36
N THR A 33 28.52 22.32 -36.23
CA THR A 33 28.69 21.49 -35.02
C THR A 33 27.38 20.95 -34.50
N ARG A 34 26.33 21.78 -34.45
CA ARG A 34 24.96 21.37 -34.07
C ARG A 34 24.46 20.25 -35.00
N ASP A 35 24.51 20.47 -36.32
CA ASP A 35 23.98 19.55 -37.31
C ASP A 35 24.72 18.20 -37.33
N PHE A 36 26.03 18.22 -37.07
CA PHE A 36 26.84 17.01 -36.88
C PHE A 36 26.39 16.26 -35.62
N LEU A 37 26.26 16.97 -34.49
CA LEU A 37 25.82 16.34 -33.23
C LEU A 37 24.41 15.76 -33.32
N LEU A 38 23.48 16.46 -33.97
CA LEU A 38 22.12 15.96 -34.24
C LEU A 38 22.14 14.74 -35.13
N THR A 39 22.97 14.70 -36.16
CA THR A 39 23.12 13.52 -37.02
C THR A 39 23.60 12.31 -36.21
N GLN A 40 24.58 12.49 -35.32
CA GLN A 40 25.08 11.44 -34.45
C GLN A 40 24.02 11.02 -33.43
N ALA A 41 23.27 11.97 -32.88
CA ALA A 41 22.17 11.69 -31.94
C ALA A 41 21.09 10.81 -32.60
N ARG A 42 20.58 11.22 -33.76
CA ARG A 42 19.55 10.47 -34.52
C ARG A 42 20.06 9.11 -34.98
N TYR A 43 21.32 8.99 -35.39
CA TYR A 43 21.92 7.72 -35.74
C TYR A 43 21.91 6.74 -34.56
N ASN A 44 22.30 7.20 -33.36
CA ASN A 44 22.32 6.37 -32.16
C ASN A 44 20.92 6.00 -31.70
N ASP A 45 19.95 6.90 -31.83
CA ASP A 45 18.55 6.64 -31.53
C ASP A 45 17.98 5.52 -32.40
N LEU A 46 18.17 5.59 -33.70
CA LEU A 46 17.75 4.57 -34.67
C LEU A 46 18.36 3.19 -34.40
N HIS A 47 19.53 3.13 -33.74
CA HIS A 47 20.22 1.90 -33.39
C HIS A 47 19.99 1.45 -31.94
N GLY A 48 19.05 2.07 -31.21
CA GLY A 48 18.68 1.69 -29.85
C GLY A 48 19.71 2.09 -28.78
N ASN A 49 20.67 2.97 -29.11
CA ASN A 49 21.67 3.47 -28.16
C ASN A 49 21.20 4.75 -27.45
N SER A 50 20.10 4.69 -26.69
CA SER A 50 19.44 5.84 -26.06
C SER A 50 20.40 6.71 -25.22
N ARG A 51 21.37 6.08 -24.51
CA ARG A 51 22.35 6.79 -23.67
C ARG A 51 23.32 7.64 -24.49
N LEU A 52 23.77 7.17 -25.65
CA LEU A 52 24.64 7.94 -26.55
C LEU A 52 23.83 8.98 -27.32
N SER A 53 22.62 8.64 -27.73
CA SER A 53 21.69 9.56 -28.36
C SER A 53 21.42 10.77 -27.48
N SER A 54 20.99 10.56 -26.23
CA SER A 54 20.72 11.66 -25.29
C SER A 54 21.97 12.51 -25.02
N TRP A 55 23.16 11.90 -24.92
CA TRP A 55 24.41 12.65 -24.73
C TRP A 55 24.74 13.55 -25.92
N PHE A 56 24.54 13.07 -27.16
CA PHE A 56 24.75 13.89 -28.35
C PHE A 56 23.69 14.99 -28.47
N TYR A 57 22.43 14.73 -28.11
CA TYR A 57 21.40 15.78 -28.05
C TYR A 57 21.68 16.81 -26.97
N ASP A 58 22.16 16.44 -25.78
CA ASP A 58 22.59 17.38 -24.74
C ASP A 58 23.69 18.32 -25.25
N LEU A 59 24.67 17.77 -25.95
CA LEU A 59 25.74 18.59 -26.57
C LEU A 59 25.16 19.51 -27.64
N ALA A 60 24.31 19.00 -28.54
CA ALA A 60 23.68 19.81 -29.60
C ALA A 60 22.85 20.95 -29.02
N TYR A 61 22.09 20.67 -27.97
CA TYR A 61 21.28 21.64 -27.25
C TYR A 61 22.12 22.79 -26.67
N ASN A 62 23.20 22.43 -25.98
CA ASN A 62 24.12 23.44 -25.42
C ASN A 62 24.83 24.25 -26.50
N PHE A 63 25.17 23.65 -27.66
CA PHE A 63 25.81 24.36 -28.78
C PHE A 63 24.83 25.19 -29.60
N SER A 64 23.57 24.85 -29.65
CA SER A 64 22.53 25.56 -30.40
C SER A 64 21.94 26.78 -29.68
N ASN A 65 22.45 27.12 -28.51
CA ASN A 65 21.90 28.15 -27.63
C ASN A 65 20.42 27.88 -27.24
N HIS A 66 20.14 26.64 -26.93
CA HIS A 66 18.83 26.16 -26.49
C HIS A 66 17.74 26.14 -27.58
N ASP A 67 18.14 25.82 -28.82
CA ASP A 67 17.24 25.70 -29.98
C ASP A 67 16.00 24.85 -29.63
N GLU A 68 14.85 25.37 -30.00
CA GLU A 68 13.54 24.80 -29.71
C GLU A 68 13.38 23.34 -30.16
N ASN A 69 13.69 23.04 -31.42
CA ASN A 69 13.52 21.72 -31.97
C ASN A 69 14.46 20.70 -31.28
N VAL A 70 15.68 21.13 -30.97
CA VAL A 70 16.64 20.28 -30.26
C VAL A 70 16.17 20.03 -28.82
N ALA A 71 15.61 21.04 -28.17
CA ALA A 71 15.05 20.90 -26.82
C ALA A 71 13.89 19.90 -26.78
N ILE A 72 12.97 19.97 -27.74
CA ILE A 72 11.81 19.09 -27.84
C ILE A 72 12.26 17.64 -28.15
N GLU A 73 13.17 17.43 -29.11
CA GLU A 73 13.71 16.10 -29.41
C GLU A 73 14.41 15.47 -28.20
N LEU A 74 15.24 16.23 -27.50
CA LEU A 74 15.95 15.81 -26.29
C LEU A 74 14.98 15.46 -25.16
N ALA A 75 13.96 16.29 -24.93
CA ALA A 75 12.94 16.03 -23.93
C ALA A 75 12.15 14.75 -24.22
N ASN A 76 11.81 14.49 -25.49
CA ASN A 76 11.14 13.27 -25.89
C ASN A 76 12.00 12.01 -25.63
N LEU A 77 13.30 12.07 -25.87
CA LEU A 77 14.23 11.01 -25.50
C LEU A 77 14.30 10.77 -23.99
N TYR A 78 14.35 11.84 -23.21
CA TYR A 78 14.32 11.70 -21.76
C TYR A 78 13.03 11.07 -21.26
N LYS A 79 11.88 11.41 -21.87
CA LYS A 79 10.60 10.78 -21.55
C LYS A 79 10.57 9.29 -21.89
N ALA A 80 11.12 8.90 -23.05
CA ALA A 80 11.22 7.49 -23.46
C ALA A 80 12.10 6.66 -22.51
N ASP A 81 13.01 7.30 -21.77
CA ASP A 81 13.86 6.69 -20.73
C ASP A 81 13.29 6.91 -19.30
N ASP A 82 12.03 7.29 -19.14
CA ASP A 82 11.36 7.62 -17.85
C ASP A 82 12.07 8.74 -17.04
N LYS A 83 12.88 9.58 -17.69
CA LYS A 83 13.63 10.68 -17.06
C LYS A 83 12.88 12.01 -17.15
N TYR A 84 11.64 12.04 -16.72
CA TYR A 84 10.75 13.19 -16.85
C TYR A 84 11.28 14.48 -16.24
N THR A 85 11.95 14.43 -15.08
CA THR A 85 12.56 15.62 -14.45
C THR A 85 13.59 16.28 -15.36
N LYS A 86 14.34 15.51 -16.17
CA LYS A 86 15.28 16.07 -17.13
C LYS A 86 14.57 16.68 -18.33
N ALA A 87 13.49 16.05 -18.80
CA ALA A 87 12.67 16.60 -19.87
C ALA A 87 12.06 17.94 -19.46
N GLU A 88 11.47 18.04 -18.26
CA GLU A 88 10.97 19.30 -17.70
C GLU A 88 12.04 20.38 -17.64
N TYR A 89 13.21 20.05 -17.07
CA TYR A 89 14.33 20.99 -16.95
C TYR A 89 14.79 21.50 -18.31
N THR A 90 14.91 20.62 -19.30
CA THR A 90 15.34 20.99 -20.67
C THR A 90 14.36 21.95 -21.32
N LEU A 91 13.05 21.61 -21.29
CA LEU A 91 12.00 22.45 -21.87
C LEU A 91 11.86 23.80 -21.14
N THR A 92 11.94 23.79 -19.80
CA THR A 92 11.87 25.02 -19.00
C THR A 92 13.04 25.96 -19.31
N ASN A 93 14.26 25.43 -19.47
CA ASN A 93 15.42 26.24 -19.86
C ASN A 93 15.29 26.82 -21.28
N ALA A 94 14.72 26.05 -22.22
CA ALA A 94 14.47 26.55 -23.57
C ALA A 94 13.41 27.66 -23.55
N ILE A 95 12.31 27.51 -22.82
CA ILE A 95 11.28 28.55 -22.62
C ILE A 95 11.89 29.84 -22.02
N ASN A 96 12.76 29.70 -21.03
CA ASN A 96 13.42 30.86 -20.41
C ASN A 96 14.40 31.55 -21.33
N SER A 97 14.97 30.87 -22.32
CA SER A 97 15.91 31.42 -23.31
C SER A 97 15.16 32.09 -24.47
N GLU A 98 14.25 31.36 -25.10
CA GLU A 98 13.47 31.83 -26.25
C GLU A 98 12.09 31.14 -26.22
N PRO A 99 11.08 31.77 -25.62
CA PRO A 99 9.74 31.14 -25.45
C PRO A 99 9.02 31.03 -26.80
N SER A 100 8.38 29.88 -27.04
CA SER A 100 7.51 29.58 -28.18
C SER A 100 6.29 28.77 -27.79
N ALA A 101 5.26 28.76 -28.63
CA ALA A 101 4.05 27.98 -28.41
C ALA A 101 4.35 26.46 -28.39
N GLU A 102 5.26 26.01 -29.24
CA GLU A 102 5.70 24.62 -29.35
C GLU A 102 6.38 24.13 -28.05
N LEU A 103 7.24 24.96 -27.44
CA LEU A 103 7.91 24.63 -26.18
C LEU A 103 6.89 24.54 -25.03
N PHE A 104 5.96 25.49 -24.94
CA PHE A 104 4.90 25.43 -23.92
C PHE A 104 4.02 24.20 -24.14
N THR A 105 3.68 23.86 -25.37
CA THR A 105 2.91 22.64 -25.70
C THR A 105 3.66 21.38 -25.29
N ALA A 106 4.96 21.30 -25.59
CA ALA A 106 5.80 20.16 -25.23
C ALA A 106 5.92 19.99 -23.71
N LEU A 107 6.08 21.09 -22.97
CA LEU A 107 6.16 21.05 -21.50
C LEU A 107 4.80 20.71 -20.87
N CYS A 108 3.70 21.28 -21.39
CA CYS A 108 2.34 20.94 -20.98
C CYS A 108 2.07 19.45 -21.12
N LYS A 109 2.37 18.88 -22.30
CA LYS A 109 2.25 17.44 -22.55
C LYS A 109 3.12 16.62 -21.59
N THR A 110 4.31 17.08 -21.26
CA THR A 110 5.19 16.41 -20.31
C THR A 110 4.58 16.39 -18.89
N TYR A 111 3.91 17.44 -18.49
CA TYR A 111 3.17 17.48 -17.21
C TYR A 111 1.95 16.52 -17.22
N VAL A 112 1.18 16.49 -18.32
CA VAL A 112 0.04 15.57 -18.47
C VAL A 112 0.49 14.11 -18.36
N GLU A 113 1.59 13.75 -19.03
CA GLU A 113 2.16 12.39 -18.98
C GLU A 113 2.66 11.99 -17.58
N GLN A 114 2.98 12.96 -16.72
CA GLN A 114 3.39 12.75 -15.33
C GLN A 114 2.24 12.86 -14.32
N ASP A 115 1.01 12.99 -14.77
CA ASP A 115 -0.13 13.19 -13.88
C ASP A 115 -0.08 14.51 -13.09
N LYS A 116 0.43 15.57 -13.71
CA LYS A 116 0.57 16.91 -13.15
C LYS A 116 -0.35 17.91 -13.86
N LEU A 117 -1.68 17.59 -13.91
CA LEU A 117 -2.65 18.40 -14.66
C LEU A 117 -2.70 19.86 -14.20
N LEU A 118 -2.63 20.12 -12.88
CA LEU A 118 -2.63 21.49 -12.36
C LEU A 118 -1.36 22.27 -12.72
N ASP A 119 -0.21 21.61 -12.76
CA ASP A 119 1.02 22.26 -13.21
C ASP A 119 0.92 22.62 -14.69
N ALA A 120 0.29 21.76 -15.51
CA ALA A 120 0.02 22.04 -16.92
C ALA A 120 -0.93 23.24 -17.08
N VAL A 121 -2.03 23.32 -16.31
CA VAL A 121 -2.92 24.49 -16.30
C VAL A 121 -2.16 25.74 -15.88
N SER A 122 -1.44 25.69 -14.76
CA SER A 122 -0.67 26.81 -14.23
C SER A 122 0.42 27.31 -15.18
N LEU A 123 1.04 26.41 -15.95
CA LEU A 123 2.01 26.74 -16.99
C LEU A 123 1.37 27.63 -18.07
N LEU A 124 0.22 27.19 -18.61
CA LEU A 124 -0.45 27.89 -19.71
C LEU A 124 -1.07 29.22 -19.27
N ASP A 125 -1.64 29.26 -18.07
CA ASP A 125 -2.26 30.47 -17.52
C ASP A 125 -1.24 31.59 -17.20
N LYS A 126 0.03 31.24 -16.96
CA LYS A 126 1.12 32.18 -16.68
C LYS A 126 1.84 32.72 -17.92
N ILE A 127 1.44 32.34 -19.13
CA ILE A 127 2.03 32.89 -20.36
C ILE A 127 1.79 34.39 -20.44
N THR A 128 2.87 35.16 -20.44
CA THR A 128 2.83 36.63 -20.45
C THR A 128 2.98 37.25 -21.85
N ASN A 129 3.62 36.53 -22.79
CA ASN A 129 3.75 36.95 -24.17
C ASN A 129 2.40 36.87 -24.88
N PRO A 130 1.81 37.97 -25.39
CA PRO A 130 0.45 37.98 -25.94
C PRO A 130 0.32 37.15 -27.23
N ASP A 131 1.37 37.11 -28.07
CA ASP A 131 1.33 36.36 -29.33
C ASP A 131 1.34 34.84 -29.08
N ILE A 132 2.23 34.39 -28.21
CA ILE A 132 2.30 32.98 -27.79
C ILE A 132 1.01 32.58 -27.08
N LYS A 133 0.50 33.45 -26.20
CA LYS A 133 -0.75 33.19 -25.51
C LYS A 133 -1.92 33.02 -26.48
N ALA A 134 -2.05 33.91 -27.46
CA ALA A 134 -3.09 33.82 -28.48
C ALA A 134 -2.98 32.53 -29.31
N GLU A 135 -1.78 32.10 -29.64
CA GLU A 135 -1.54 30.87 -30.38
C GLU A 135 -1.91 29.62 -29.58
N ILE A 136 -1.55 29.58 -28.30
CA ILE A 136 -1.93 28.49 -27.39
C ILE A 136 -3.44 28.47 -27.16
N GLU A 137 -4.07 29.63 -26.87
CA GLU A 137 -5.55 29.71 -26.66
C GLU A 137 -6.34 29.28 -27.88
N ALA A 138 -5.80 29.48 -29.11
CA ALA A 138 -6.43 28.98 -30.32
C ALA A 138 -6.42 27.43 -30.48
N GLN A 139 -5.58 26.75 -29.72
CA GLN A 139 -5.34 25.31 -29.83
C GLN A 139 -5.72 24.53 -28.56
N ARG A 140 -5.82 25.19 -27.41
CA ARG A 140 -6.19 24.53 -26.16
C ARG A 140 -7.70 24.28 -26.09
N PRO A 141 -8.14 23.20 -25.44
CA PRO A 141 -9.57 23.00 -25.19
C PRO A 141 -10.17 24.15 -24.37
N ASP A 142 -11.40 24.51 -24.67
CA ASP A 142 -12.18 25.42 -23.83
C ASP A 142 -12.40 24.80 -22.43
N ALA A 143 -12.64 25.68 -21.44
CA ALA A 143 -12.98 25.23 -20.10
C ALA A 143 -14.25 24.36 -20.13
N PRO A 144 -14.27 23.21 -19.42
CA PRO A 144 -15.47 22.39 -19.31
C PRO A 144 -16.68 23.19 -18.82
N ILE A 145 -17.81 23.00 -19.45
CA ILE A 145 -19.10 23.61 -19.07
C ILE A 145 -20.09 22.54 -18.65
N SER A 146 -21.13 22.93 -17.92
CA SER A 146 -22.18 22.01 -17.46
C SER A 146 -23.56 22.42 -17.97
N ASN A 147 -24.50 21.47 -17.99
CA ASN A 147 -25.90 21.69 -18.30
C ASN A 147 -26.66 22.44 -17.19
N TYR A 148 -26.09 22.52 -16.00
CA TYR A 148 -26.64 23.26 -14.87
C TYR A 148 -25.65 24.34 -14.42
N GLU A 149 -26.12 25.55 -14.20
CA GLU A 149 -25.31 26.60 -13.59
C GLU A 149 -24.99 26.25 -12.13
N PRO A 150 -23.78 26.60 -11.61
CA PRO A 150 -23.49 26.45 -10.19
C PRO A 150 -24.52 27.17 -9.31
N GLY A 151 -24.97 26.51 -8.23
CA GLY A 151 -25.98 27.10 -7.36
C GLY A 151 -26.78 26.12 -6.52
N TYR A 152 -27.96 26.57 -6.06
CA TYR A 152 -28.86 25.82 -5.17
C TYR A 152 -29.97 25.14 -5.95
N TYR A 153 -30.20 23.86 -5.67
CA TYR A 153 -31.21 23.03 -6.30
C TYR A 153 -32.04 22.30 -5.24
N SER A 154 -33.35 22.36 -5.36
CA SER A 154 -34.30 21.73 -4.44
C SER A 154 -34.64 20.28 -4.81
N GLN A 155 -34.01 19.73 -5.84
CA GLN A 155 -34.18 18.36 -6.30
C GLN A 155 -32.84 17.81 -6.78
N TYR A 156 -32.72 16.49 -6.84
CA TYR A 156 -31.54 15.84 -7.43
C TYR A 156 -31.38 16.29 -8.89
N ILE A 157 -30.15 16.54 -9.28
CA ILE A 157 -29.80 16.93 -10.64
C ILE A 157 -28.70 16.01 -11.18
N ASP A 158 -28.79 15.72 -12.46
CA ASP A 158 -27.75 14.99 -13.20
C ASP A 158 -26.92 16.00 -14.00
N VAL A 159 -25.72 16.27 -13.51
CA VAL A 159 -24.80 17.22 -14.15
C VAL A 159 -24.10 16.55 -15.31
N THR A 160 -24.36 17.07 -16.50
CA THR A 160 -23.64 16.67 -17.70
C THR A 160 -22.54 17.68 -17.99
N LEU A 161 -21.32 17.21 -18.17
CA LEU A 161 -20.17 18.04 -18.51
C LEU A 161 -19.89 17.97 -19.99
N TYR A 162 -19.51 19.09 -20.60
CA TYR A 162 -19.16 19.22 -22.00
C TYR A 162 -17.77 19.82 -22.14
N ALA A 163 -16.91 19.17 -22.90
CA ALA A 163 -15.57 19.66 -23.25
C ALA A 163 -15.07 18.98 -24.52
N ALA A 164 -14.09 19.58 -25.20
CA ALA A 164 -13.35 18.94 -26.27
C ALA A 164 -12.18 18.13 -25.70
N GLY A 165 -12.00 16.88 -26.16
CA GLY A 165 -10.94 15.98 -25.70
C GLY A 165 -11.35 15.06 -24.54
N LYS A 166 -10.38 14.54 -23.81
CA LYS A 166 -10.62 13.67 -22.64
C LYS A 166 -10.90 14.52 -21.42
N LEU A 167 -12.06 14.36 -20.82
CA LEU A 167 -12.48 15.11 -19.63
C LEU A 167 -12.24 14.29 -18.36
N TYR A 168 -11.43 14.82 -17.46
CA TYR A 168 -11.20 14.28 -16.13
C TYR A 168 -11.91 15.15 -15.10
N TYR A 169 -12.51 14.54 -14.10
CA TYR A 169 -13.25 15.26 -13.06
C TYR A 169 -13.16 14.57 -11.70
N THR A 170 -13.42 15.35 -10.64
CA THR A 170 -13.57 14.85 -9.27
C THR A 170 -14.74 15.53 -8.58
N THR A 171 -15.27 14.89 -7.55
CA THR A 171 -16.33 15.43 -6.67
C THR A 171 -15.97 15.31 -5.19
N ASN A 172 -14.76 14.83 -4.88
CA ASN A 172 -14.26 14.54 -3.52
C ASN A 172 -13.48 15.70 -2.88
N GLY A 173 -13.42 16.86 -3.54
CA GLY A 173 -12.64 18.01 -3.08
C GLY A 173 -11.19 18.04 -3.53
N GLU A 174 -10.71 16.99 -4.20
CA GLU A 174 -9.38 16.95 -4.80
C GLU A 174 -9.40 17.40 -6.25
N TYR A 175 -8.26 17.80 -6.78
CA TYR A 175 -8.14 18.19 -8.18
C TYR A 175 -8.00 16.97 -9.09
N PRO A 176 -8.54 17.04 -10.34
CA PRO A 176 -8.48 15.93 -11.29
C PRO A 176 -7.05 15.53 -11.66
N SER A 177 -6.88 14.24 -11.88
CA SER A 177 -5.68 13.52 -12.27
C SER A 177 -5.96 12.71 -13.53
N VAL A 178 -4.95 12.38 -14.34
CA VAL A 178 -5.15 11.48 -15.50
C VAL A 178 -5.41 10.03 -15.09
N LYS A 179 -5.29 9.72 -13.80
CA LYS A 179 -5.64 8.41 -13.22
C LYS A 179 -7.11 8.33 -12.82
N ASP A 180 -7.77 9.48 -12.69
CA ASP A 180 -9.20 9.51 -12.41
C ASP A 180 -9.99 8.99 -13.62
N PRO A 181 -11.19 8.45 -13.42
CA PRO A 181 -12.03 8.01 -14.51
C PRO A 181 -12.28 9.13 -15.53
N VAL A 182 -12.19 8.81 -16.80
CA VAL A 182 -12.62 9.72 -17.88
C VAL A 182 -14.14 9.89 -17.77
N TYR A 183 -14.62 11.11 -17.88
CA TYR A 183 -16.05 11.40 -17.86
C TYR A 183 -16.77 10.72 -19.05
N GLU A 184 -17.75 9.87 -18.74
CA GLU A 184 -18.52 9.12 -19.76
C GLU A 184 -20.04 9.26 -19.61
N SER A 185 -20.52 9.65 -18.42
CA SER A 185 -21.94 9.72 -18.12
C SER A 185 -22.29 10.86 -17.15
N PRO A 186 -23.55 11.34 -17.11
CA PRO A 186 -23.97 12.36 -16.18
C PRO A 186 -23.66 12.01 -14.72
N ILE A 187 -23.30 13.02 -13.95
CA ILE A 187 -22.98 12.92 -12.53
C ILE A 187 -24.25 13.23 -11.74
N THR A 188 -24.85 12.23 -11.13
CA THR A 188 -25.96 12.45 -10.20
C THR A 188 -25.41 13.08 -8.93
N LEU A 189 -25.83 14.32 -8.63
CA LEU A 189 -25.40 14.99 -7.42
C LEU A 189 -26.26 14.58 -6.23
N PRO A 190 -25.62 14.13 -5.16
CA PRO A 190 -26.31 13.82 -3.90
C PRO A 190 -26.80 15.10 -3.23
N ALA A 191 -27.65 14.95 -2.21
CA ALA A 191 -28.00 16.05 -1.35
C ALA A 191 -26.77 16.52 -0.55
N GLY A 192 -26.65 17.81 -0.32
CA GLY A 192 -25.51 18.46 0.31
C GLY A 192 -24.73 19.33 -0.66
N GLU A 193 -23.56 19.75 -0.24
CA GLU A 193 -22.65 20.55 -1.05
C GLU A 193 -21.73 19.62 -1.86
N THR A 194 -21.65 19.86 -3.16
CA THR A 194 -20.72 19.16 -4.05
C THR A 194 -19.97 20.17 -4.89
N THR A 195 -18.65 20.09 -4.91
CA THR A 195 -17.82 20.85 -5.83
C THR A 195 -17.24 19.90 -6.87
N ILE A 196 -17.55 20.15 -8.14
CA ILE A 196 -16.97 19.43 -9.27
C ILE A 196 -15.75 20.22 -9.74
N TYR A 197 -14.58 19.59 -9.75
CA TYR A 197 -13.39 20.07 -10.43
C TYR A 197 -13.26 19.32 -11.76
N ALA A 198 -13.03 20.03 -12.86
CA ALA A 198 -12.96 19.41 -14.17
C ALA A 198 -11.86 20.03 -15.04
N ILE A 199 -11.10 19.20 -15.76
CA ILE A 199 -10.07 19.59 -16.71
C ILE A 199 -10.21 18.71 -17.96
N ALA A 200 -10.20 19.34 -19.14
CA ALA A 200 -10.13 18.62 -20.41
C ALA A 200 -8.70 18.56 -20.94
N VAL A 201 -8.33 17.42 -21.52
CA VAL A 201 -7.03 17.22 -22.19
C VAL A 201 -7.30 16.99 -23.67
N GLY A 202 -6.83 17.90 -24.51
CA GLY A 202 -6.95 17.82 -25.97
C GLY A 202 -6.02 16.76 -26.59
N ASP A 203 -6.31 16.35 -27.82
CA ASP A 203 -5.50 15.37 -28.57
C ASP A 203 -4.05 15.86 -28.80
N ASN A 204 -3.86 17.18 -28.82
CA ASN A 204 -2.55 17.83 -28.92
C ASN A 204 -1.76 17.86 -27.59
N GLY A 205 -2.36 17.39 -26.48
CA GLY A 205 -1.78 17.35 -25.15
C GLY A 205 -1.86 18.68 -24.38
N LEU A 206 -2.53 19.69 -24.91
CA LEU A 206 -2.85 20.91 -24.18
C LEU A 206 -4.04 20.65 -23.24
N VAL A 207 -4.04 21.35 -22.09
CA VAL A 207 -5.10 21.24 -21.09
C VAL A 207 -6.01 22.47 -21.12
N SER A 208 -7.30 22.30 -20.85
CA SER A 208 -8.23 23.41 -20.65
C SER A 208 -7.88 24.22 -19.38
N PRO A 209 -8.44 25.39 -19.18
CA PRO A 209 -8.53 25.97 -17.85
C PRO A 209 -9.25 25.02 -16.88
N LEU A 210 -8.92 25.12 -15.59
CA LEU A 210 -9.62 24.40 -14.54
C LEU A 210 -11.05 24.96 -14.40
N THR A 211 -12.05 24.10 -14.51
CA THR A 211 -13.44 24.44 -14.19
C THR A 211 -13.75 24.01 -12.76
N VAL A 212 -14.38 24.91 -11.99
CA VAL A 212 -14.84 24.66 -10.62
C VAL A 212 -16.33 24.98 -10.54
N LEU A 213 -17.16 23.97 -10.27
CA LEU A 213 -18.61 24.08 -10.24
C LEU A 213 -19.13 23.68 -8.86
N GLY A 214 -19.63 24.64 -8.10
CA GLY A 214 -20.20 24.42 -6.77
C GLY A 214 -21.72 24.28 -6.83
N TYR A 215 -22.23 23.17 -6.32
CA TYR A 215 -23.66 22.88 -6.24
C TYR A 215 -24.06 22.61 -4.80
N THR A 216 -25.23 23.10 -4.40
CA THR A 216 -25.89 22.70 -3.16
C THR A 216 -27.24 22.11 -3.52
N VAL A 217 -27.36 20.80 -3.37
CA VAL A 217 -28.61 20.08 -3.63
C VAL A 217 -29.28 19.82 -2.29
N THR A 218 -30.44 20.43 -2.05
CA THR A 218 -31.18 20.18 -0.81
C THR A 218 -31.95 18.87 -0.85
N GLY A 219 -32.14 18.29 -2.05
CA GLY A 219 -32.96 17.10 -2.27
C GLY A 219 -34.44 17.37 -1.99
N VAL A 220 -35.29 16.41 -2.30
CA VAL A 220 -36.68 16.47 -1.82
C VAL A 220 -36.65 16.10 -0.34
N ILE A 221 -36.90 17.10 0.52
CA ILE A 221 -37.04 16.83 1.96
C ILE A 221 -38.38 16.16 2.16
N GLU A 222 -38.36 14.86 2.37
CA GLU A 222 -39.56 14.07 2.59
C GLU A 222 -39.63 13.61 4.06
N GLU A 223 -40.83 13.44 4.56
CA GLU A 223 -41.08 12.76 5.82
C GLU A 223 -40.73 11.26 5.67
N VAL A 224 -39.83 10.77 6.52
CA VAL A 224 -39.41 9.38 6.50
C VAL A 224 -40.49 8.51 7.12
N LYS A 225 -40.85 7.44 6.43
CA LYS A 225 -41.68 6.36 6.96
C LYS A 225 -40.80 5.14 7.18
N PHE A 226 -40.46 4.91 8.42
CA PHE A 226 -39.61 3.78 8.80
C PHE A 226 -40.36 2.47 8.61
N ALA A 227 -39.63 1.47 8.12
CA ALA A 227 -40.12 0.09 7.97
C ALA A 227 -39.81 -0.73 9.20
N ASP A 228 -38.73 -0.42 9.92
CA ASP A 228 -38.32 -1.14 11.14
C ASP A 228 -38.39 -0.22 12.38
N PRO A 229 -39.15 -0.62 13.41
CA PRO A 229 -39.29 0.19 14.62
C PRO A 229 -38.03 0.33 15.46
N ALA A 230 -37.10 -0.65 15.41
CA ALA A 230 -35.85 -0.55 16.14
C ALA A 230 -34.89 0.44 15.47
N VAL A 231 -34.83 0.42 14.13
CA VAL A 231 -34.09 1.40 13.34
C VAL A 231 -34.65 2.81 13.53
N GLU A 232 -36.01 2.96 13.51
CA GLU A 232 -36.67 4.24 13.80
C GLU A 232 -36.25 4.79 15.17
N ALA A 233 -36.32 3.98 16.22
CA ALA A 233 -35.96 4.42 17.58
C ALA A 233 -34.50 4.89 17.65
N ALA A 234 -33.57 4.15 17.06
CA ALA A 234 -32.15 4.51 17.04
C ALA A 234 -31.89 5.79 16.25
N LEU A 235 -32.55 5.97 15.09
CA LEU A 235 -32.38 7.17 14.26
C LEU A 235 -33.01 8.41 14.90
N ARG A 236 -34.12 8.25 15.65
CA ARG A 236 -34.71 9.32 16.46
C ARG A 236 -33.78 9.77 17.57
N GLU A 237 -33.12 8.83 18.25
CA GLU A 237 -32.12 9.14 19.27
C GLU A 237 -30.94 9.92 18.68
N LEU A 238 -30.37 9.44 17.56
CA LEU A 238 -29.24 10.10 16.88
C LEU A 238 -29.56 11.50 16.38
N THR A 239 -30.79 11.71 15.88
CA THR A 239 -31.22 13.02 15.36
C THR A 239 -31.80 13.94 16.44
N GLY A 240 -31.98 13.46 17.66
CA GLY A 240 -32.62 14.19 18.75
C GLY A 240 -34.11 14.45 18.51
N THR A 241 -34.77 13.68 17.63
CA THR A 241 -36.18 13.80 17.28
C THR A 241 -37.05 13.09 18.31
N ARG A 242 -38.07 13.79 18.87
CA ARG A 242 -38.94 13.20 19.90
C ARG A 242 -39.91 12.19 19.30
N ASP A 243 -40.40 11.30 20.14
CA ASP A 243 -41.47 10.37 19.75
C ASP A 243 -42.72 11.18 19.30
N GLY A 244 -43.25 10.80 18.13
CA GLY A 244 -44.42 11.43 17.53
C GLY A 244 -44.13 12.66 16.63
N ASP A 245 -42.90 13.18 16.65
CA ASP A 245 -42.47 14.20 15.69
C ASP A 245 -42.06 13.56 14.35
N SER A 246 -42.27 14.26 13.24
CA SER A 246 -41.82 13.78 11.93
C SER A 246 -40.28 13.79 11.80
N VAL A 247 -39.68 12.71 11.29
CA VAL A 247 -38.27 12.66 10.87
C VAL A 247 -38.22 12.94 9.39
N TYR A 248 -37.32 13.80 8.98
CA TYR A 248 -37.13 14.16 7.56
C TYR A 248 -35.80 13.60 7.03
N THR A 249 -35.75 13.27 5.73
CA THR A 249 -34.55 12.73 5.05
C THR A 249 -33.32 13.58 5.27
N SER A 250 -33.45 14.92 5.32
CA SER A 250 -32.34 15.84 5.56
C SER A 250 -31.63 15.68 6.92
N GLN A 251 -32.33 15.14 7.93
CA GLN A 251 -31.74 14.85 9.25
C GLN A 251 -30.85 13.61 9.18
N LEU A 252 -31.22 12.63 8.33
CA LEU A 252 -30.51 11.34 8.19
C LEU A 252 -29.30 11.45 7.26
N TRP A 253 -29.24 12.45 6.38
CA TRP A 253 -28.09 12.66 5.48
C TRP A 253 -26.79 13.05 6.20
N GLN A 254 -26.85 13.48 7.45
CA GLN A 254 -25.66 13.82 8.23
C GLN A 254 -25.06 12.61 8.96
N ILE A 255 -25.71 11.46 8.87
CA ILE A 255 -25.27 10.24 9.55
C ILE A 255 -24.23 9.56 8.66
N THR A 256 -22.99 9.51 9.14
CA THR A 256 -21.87 8.84 8.47
C THR A 256 -21.50 7.51 9.11
N GLU A 257 -21.95 7.25 10.33
CA GLU A 257 -21.72 6.01 11.06
C GLU A 257 -23.03 5.54 11.71
N PHE A 258 -23.35 4.25 11.55
CA PHE A 258 -24.55 3.69 12.13
C PHE A 258 -24.33 2.24 12.56
N THR A 259 -24.78 1.93 13.77
CA THR A 259 -24.88 0.55 14.26
C THR A 259 -26.34 0.15 14.27
N VAL A 260 -26.66 -0.88 13.51
CA VAL A 260 -28.03 -1.39 13.42
C VAL A 260 -28.43 -2.04 14.77
N PRO A 261 -29.54 -1.64 15.35
CA PRO A 261 -30.01 -2.19 16.63
C PRO A 261 -30.28 -3.69 16.56
N GLU A 262 -30.05 -4.38 17.67
CA GLU A 262 -30.36 -5.81 17.79
C GLU A 262 -31.86 -6.05 17.56
N GLY A 263 -32.16 -7.10 16.82
CA GLY A 263 -33.53 -7.50 16.51
C GLY A 263 -34.16 -6.78 15.32
N THR A 264 -33.41 -5.94 14.60
CA THR A 264 -33.86 -5.36 13.33
C THR A 264 -34.26 -6.46 12.33
N LYS A 265 -35.38 -6.28 11.66
CA LYS A 265 -35.90 -7.21 10.66
C LYS A 265 -35.90 -6.68 9.24
N VAL A 266 -35.92 -5.37 9.09
CA VAL A 266 -36.00 -4.71 7.78
C VAL A 266 -34.89 -3.67 7.62
N TYR A 267 -34.06 -3.86 6.62
CA TYR A 267 -32.86 -3.04 6.39
C TYR A 267 -33.06 -1.96 5.32
N THR A 268 -34.27 -1.82 4.76
CA THR A 268 -34.58 -0.81 3.75
C THR A 268 -34.42 0.62 4.26
N ASP A 269 -34.57 0.83 5.57
CA ASP A 269 -34.42 2.15 6.19
C ASP A 269 -32.99 2.69 6.10
N LEU A 270 -31.98 1.83 5.88
CA LEU A 270 -30.60 2.23 5.65
C LEU A 270 -30.45 3.10 4.38
N THR A 271 -31.35 2.94 3.41
CA THR A 271 -31.34 3.72 2.16
C THR A 271 -31.57 5.22 2.40
N PHE A 272 -32.12 5.60 3.57
CA PHE A 272 -32.27 7.01 3.95
C PHE A 272 -30.97 7.69 4.40
N MET A 273 -29.85 6.94 4.52
CA MET A 273 -28.55 7.41 4.95
C MET A 273 -27.50 7.31 3.81
N PRO A 274 -27.65 8.06 2.70
CA PRO A 274 -26.80 7.89 1.50
C PRO A 274 -25.33 8.26 1.70
N TYR A 275 -25.00 8.94 2.80
CA TYR A 275 -23.63 9.34 3.16
C TYR A 275 -22.99 8.46 4.21
N LEU A 276 -23.62 7.31 4.50
CA LEU A 276 -23.06 6.37 5.47
C LEU A 276 -21.71 5.86 4.99
N GLU A 277 -20.70 6.04 5.82
CA GLU A 277 -19.32 5.60 5.60
C GLU A 277 -18.98 4.35 6.39
N LYS A 278 -19.58 4.20 7.60
CA LYS A 278 -19.38 3.04 8.47
C LYS A 278 -20.69 2.45 8.89
N LEU A 279 -20.84 1.14 8.70
CA LEU A 279 -22.03 0.39 9.06
C LEU A 279 -21.66 -0.88 9.84
N THR A 280 -22.30 -1.05 10.99
CA THR A 280 -22.22 -2.28 11.77
C THR A 280 -23.59 -2.95 11.82
N ILE A 281 -23.66 -4.20 11.37
CA ILE A 281 -24.83 -5.08 11.50
C ILE A 281 -24.33 -6.38 12.15
N ALA A 282 -24.20 -6.37 13.48
CA ALA A 282 -23.60 -7.48 14.20
C ALA A 282 -24.67 -8.37 14.88
N ASN A 283 -24.38 -9.67 14.94
CA ASN A 283 -25.19 -10.68 15.68
C ASN A 283 -26.65 -10.74 15.24
N GLN A 284 -26.93 -10.67 13.93
CA GLN A 284 -28.28 -10.66 13.39
C GLN A 284 -28.52 -11.75 12.35
N ASP A 285 -29.79 -12.18 12.23
CA ASP A 285 -30.25 -12.99 11.10
C ASP A 285 -30.81 -12.05 10.03
N ILE A 286 -30.09 -11.92 8.90
CA ILE A 286 -30.36 -10.96 7.84
C ILE A 286 -30.97 -11.67 6.65
N ASP A 287 -32.20 -11.31 6.30
CA ASP A 287 -32.92 -11.93 5.17
C ASP A 287 -32.31 -11.49 3.80
N SER A 288 -31.87 -10.26 3.68
CA SER A 288 -31.23 -9.71 2.47
C SER A 288 -30.41 -8.47 2.77
N LEU A 289 -29.25 -8.35 2.10
CA LEU A 289 -28.38 -7.16 2.11
C LEU A 289 -28.59 -6.24 0.88
N GLU A 290 -29.63 -6.48 0.07
CA GLU A 290 -29.87 -5.72 -1.18
C GLU A 290 -29.92 -4.21 -0.97
N SER A 291 -30.47 -3.74 0.17
CA SER A 291 -30.55 -2.31 0.52
C SER A 291 -29.18 -1.65 0.68
N LEU A 292 -28.12 -2.41 0.95
CA LEU A 292 -26.76 -1.87 1.03
C LEU A 292 -26.23 -1.39 -0.33
N SER A 293 -26.78 -1.88 -1.44
CA SER A 293 -26.35 -1.50 -2.80
C SER A 293 -26.46 0.02 -3.06
N SER A 294 -27.33 0.73 -2.32
CA SER A 294 -27.50 2.18 -2.40
C SER A 294 -26.43 2.98 -1.61
N LEU A 295 -25.69 2.32 -0.70
CA LEU A 295 -24.72 2.96 0.20
C LEU A 295 -23.35 3.12 -0.49
N THR A 296 -23.32 3.94 -1.52
CA THR A 296 -22.13 4.09 -2.40
C THR A 296 -20.92 4.77 -1.73
N LYS A 297 -21.12 5.33 -0.53
CA LYS A 297 -20.06 5.96 0.27
C LYS A 297 -19.50 5.06 1.37
N LEU A 298 -20.06 3.85 1.52
CA LEU A 298 -19.68 2.93 2.57
C LEU A 298 -18.23 2.44 2.38
N THR A 299 -17.37 2.78 3.33
CA THR A 299 -15.95 2.40 3.36
C THR A 299 -15.67 1.25 4.31
N SER A 300 -16.45 1.12 5.38
CA SER A 300 -16.28 0.09 6.41
C SER A 300 -17.62 -0.62 6.71
N LEU A 301 -17.62 -1.95 6.63
CA LEU A 301 -18.79 -2.79 6.90
C LEU A 301 -18.40 -3.92 7.87
N ASP A 302 -19.12 -3.97 9.00
CA ASP A 302 -19.00 -5.05 9.96
C ASP A 302 -20.32 -5.85 10.05
N LEU A 303 -20.25 -7.13 9.68
CA LEU A 303 -21.36 -8.09 9.74
C LEU A 303 -21.11 -9.21 10.76
N SER A 304 -20.12 -9.04 11.64
CA SER A 304 -19.65 -10.10 12.54
C SER A 304 -20.78 -10.68 13.41
N GLY A 305 -20.81 -11.99 13.56
CA GLY A 305 -21.85 -12.73 14.26
C GLY A 305 -23.18 -12.85 13.51
N SER A 306 -23.30 -12.23 12.33
CA SER A 306 -24.56 -12.23 11.57
C SER A 306 -24.62 -13.36 10.57
N ARG A 307 -25.84 -13.81 10.31
CA ARG A 307 -26.16 -14.84 9.30
C ARG A 307 -26.91 -14.22 8.15
N PHE A 308 -26.45 -14.47 6.94
CA PHE A 308 -27.01 -13.97 5.69
C PHE A 308 -26.78 -14.98 4.56
N SER A 309 -27.44 -14.79 3.44
CA SER A 309 -27.23 -15.65 2.26
C SER A 309 -25.84 -15.45 1.69
N PRO A 310 -25.07 -16.50 1.33
CA PRO A 310 -23.83 -16.34 0.57
C PRO A 310 -24.01 -15.59 -0.76
N ASP A 311 -25.23 -15.48 -1.29
CA ASP A 311 -25.57 -14.70 -2.47
C ASP A 311 -25.44 -13.18 -2.22
N ASP A 312 -25.67 -12.74 -1.00
CA ASP A 312 -25.52 -11.34 -0.58
C ASP A 312 -24.06 -10.83 -0.66
N LEU A 313 -23.07 -11.73 -0.66
CA LEU A 313 -21.67 -11.36 -0.91
C LEU A 313 -21.50 -10.65 -2.26
N THR A 314 -22.39 -10.87 -3.23
CA THR A 314 -22.38 -10.12 -4.50
C THR A 314 -22.73 -8.64 -4.30
N VAL A 315 -23.67 -8.34 -3.38
CA VAL A 315 -24.03 -6.96 -3.04
C VAL A 315 -22.84 -6.26 -2.37
N ILE A 316 -22.21 -6.94 -1.40
CA ILE A 316 -21.02 -6.42 -0.70
C ILE A 316 -19.88 -6.15 -1.71
N ALA A 317 -19.63 -7.09 -2.61
CA ALA A 317 -18.60 -6.96 -3.65
C ALA A 317 -18.87 -5.83 -4.64
N GLY A 318 -20.12 -5.39 -4.77
CA GLY A 318 -20.56 -4.28 -5.60
C GLY A 318 -20.43 -2.90 -4.96
N LEU A 319 -20.07 -2.79 -3.67
CA LEU A 319 -19.92 -1.51 -2.97
C LEU A 319 -18.64 -0.78 -3.44
N PRO A 320 -18.77 0.37 -4.10
CA PRO A 320 -17.65 0.97 -4.83
C PRO A 320 -16.55 1.56 -3.94
N ALA A 321 -16.91 1.99 -2.73
CA ALA A 321 -15.98 2.64 -1.81
C ALA A 321 -15.47 1.72 -0.69
N LEU A 322 -15.92 0.45 -0.64
CA LEU A 322 -15.63 -0.45 0.48
C LEU A 322 -14.15 -0.84 0.51
N THR A 323 -13.49 -0.51 1.63
CA THR A 323 -12.08 -0.81 1.91
C THR A 323 -11.88 -1.71 3.12
N GLU A 324 -12.85 -1.75 4.04
CA GLU A 324 -12.78 -2.53 5.26
C GLU A 324 -14.02 -3.43 5.38
N LEU A 325 -13.80 -4.73 5.55
CA LEU A 325 -14.87 -5.72 5.69
C LEU A 325 -14.57 -6.70 6.80
N SER A 326 -15.48 -6.79 7.78
CA SER A 326 -15.45 -7.81 8.83
C SER A 326 -16.67 -8.72 8.75
N MET A 327 -16.42 -10.03 8.71
CA MET A 327 -17.45 -11.09 8.68
C MET A 327 -17.04 -12.26 9.58
N VAL A 328 -16.68 -11.92 10.83
CA VAL A 328 -16.29 -12.93 11.83
C VAL A 328 -17.52 -13.70 12.27
N GLU A 329 -17.40 -15.04 12.40
CA GLU A 329 -18.48 -15.89 12.92
C GLU A 329 -19.82 -15.78 12.13
N CYS A 330 -19.73 -15.60 10.79
CA CYS A 330 -20.91 -15.50 9.92
C CYS A 330 -21.40 -16.84 9.38
N GLY A 331 -20.74 -17.96 9.73
CA GLY A 331 -21.06 -19.28 9.22
C GLY A 331 -20.74 -19.51 7.75
N LEU A 332 -19.83 -18.71 7.19
CA LEU A 332 -19.44 -18.77 5.78
C LEU A 332 -18.60 -20.02 5.50
N SER A 333 -18.95 -20.74 4.43
CA SER A 333 -18.16 -21.85 3.89
C SER A 333 -17.48 -21.50 2.56
N THR A 334 -17.92 -20.44 1.90
CA THR A 334 -17.38 -19.93 0.63
C THR A 334 -17.42 -18.40 0.59
N ILE A 335 -16.46 -17.82 -0.13
CA ILE A 335 -16.32 -16.37 -0.36
C ILE A 335 -16.17 -16.04 -1.85
N GLU A 336 -16.45 -16.97 -2.75
CA GLU A 336 -16.25 -16.82 -4.20
C GLU A 336 -16.94 -15.57 -4.77
N LYS A 337 -18.09 -15.19 -4.23
CA LYS A 337 -18.88 -14.03 -4.70
C LYS A 337 -18.28 -12.68 -4.30
N LEU A 338 -17.23 -12.65 -3.50
CA LEU A 338 -16.46 -11.42 -3.22
C LEU A 338 -15.51 -10.98 -4.35
N SER A 339 -15.53 -11.65 -5.50
CA SER A 339 -14.58 -11.38 -6.62
C SER A 339 -14.58 -9.94 -7.14
N GLY A 340 -15.64 -9.16 -6.87
CA GLY A 340 -15.73 -7.72 -7.19
C GLY A 340 -15.07 -6.79 -6.19
N ALA A 341 -14.83 -7.23 -4.94
CA ALA A 341 -14.35 -6.41 -3.83
C ALA A 341 -12.83 -6.16 -3.90
N LYS A 342 -12.34 -5.59 -5.00
CA LYS A 342 -10.91 -5.42 -5.28
C LYS A 342 -10.26 -4.24 -4.55
N SER A 343 -11.05 -3.37 -3.94
CA SER A 343 -10.58 -2.18 -3.21
C SER A 343 -10.31 -2.46 -1.73
N LEU A 344 -10.61 -3.68 -1.24
CA LEU A 344 -10.40 -4.03 0.17
C LEU A 344 -8.92 -3.94 0.54
N THR A 345 -8.68 -3.25 1.66
CA THR A 345 -7.39 -3.17 2.34
C THR A 345 -7.37 -3.99 3.63
N TYR A 346 -8.51 -4.11 4.29
CA TYR A 346 -8.73 -4.92 5.48
C TYR A 346 -9.84 -5.94 5.23
N LEU A 347 -9.57 -7.21 5.52
CA LEU A 347 -10.54 -8.30 5.42
C LEU A 347 -10.42 -9.24 6.62
N ASN A 348 -11.47 -9.31 7.42
CA ASN A 348 -11.56 -10.24 8.55
C ASN A 348 -12.63 -11.29 8.31
N LEU A 349 -12.22 -12.55 8.19
CA LEU A 349 -13.03 -13.73 7.93
C LEU A 349 -12.89 -14.79 9.05
N GLY A 350 -12.42 -14.40 10.21
CA GLY A 350 -12.20 -15.30 11.33
C GLY A 350 -13.45 -16.07 11.75
N GLU A 351 -13.29 -17.21 12.44
CA GLU A 351 -14.37 -18.01 13.04
C GLU A 351 -15.44 -18.47 12.01
N ASN A 352 -15.01 -18.91 10.83
CA ASN A 352 -15.89 -19.43 9.78
C ASN A 352 -15.52 -20.87 9.41
N THR A 353 -15.98 -21.39 8.28
CA THR A 353 -15.66 -22.73 7.79
C THR A 353 -15.09 -22.73 6.38
N ILE A 354 -14.42 -21.63 6.02
CA ILE A 354 -13.89 -21.37 4.68
C ILE A 354 -12.74 -22.34 4.38
N ARG A 355 -12.73 -22.87 3.14
CA ARG A 355 -11.69 -23.77 2.65
C ARG A 355 -10.97 -23.22 1.42
N ASN A 356 -11.72 -22.64 0.49
CA ASN A 356 -11.21 -22.12 -0.77
C ASN A 356 -10.98 -20.62 -0.65
N LEU A 357 -9.77 -20.17 -0.99
CA LEU A 357 -9.33 -18.79 -0.95
C LEU A 357 -9.08 -18.21 -2.36
N ASP A 358 -9.36 -18.91 -3.45
CA ASP A 358 -8.98 -18.53 -4.83
C ASP A 358 -9.35 -17.09 -5.19
N VAL A 359 -10.49 -16.60 -4.69
CA VAL A 359 -10.98 -15.24 -4.91
C VAL A 359 -10.01 -14.17 -4.40
N LEU A 360 -9.26 -14.45 -3.34
CA LEU A 360 -8.31 -13.51 -2.73
C LEU A 360 -7.17 -13.14 -3.67
N SER A 361 -6.82 -14.00 -4.64
CA SER A 361 -5.76 -13.74 -5.61
C SER A 361 -5.96 -12.45 -6.43
N SER A 362 -7.19 -11.95 -6.51
CA SER A 362 -7.54 -10.70 -7.19
C SER A 362 -7.52 -9.46 -6.28
N MET A 363 -7.39 -9.64 -4.95
CA MET A 363 -7.48 -8.57 -3.95
C MET A 363 -6.09 -8.01 -3.59
N THR A 364 -5.37 -7.52 -4.59
CA THR A 364 -3.96 -7.10 -4.45
C THR A 364 -3.75 -5.83 -3.60
N THR A 365 -4.83 -5.17 -3.21
CA THR A 365 -4.83 -4.00 -2.31
C THR A 365 -4.80 -4.38 -0.83
N LEU A 366 -5.05 -5.66 -0.48
CA LEU A 366 -5.07 -6.11 0.91
C LEU A 366 -3.75 -5.83 1.62
N THR A 367 -3.88 -5.21 2.79
CA THR A 367 -2.80 -4.97 3.75
C THR A 367 -2.97 -5.83 5.01
N GLU A 368 -4.21 -6.14 5.40
CA GLU A 368 -4.51 -6.95 6.56
C GLU A 368 -5.54 -8.03 6.21
N LEU A 369 -5.22 -9.29 6.54
CA LEU A 369 -6.07 -10.45 6.31
C LEU A 369 -6.09 -11.34 7.56
N ASN A 370 -7.29 -11.54 8.08
CA ASN A 370 -7.54 -12.49 9.17
C ASN A 370 -8.39 -13.66 8.67
N LEU A 371 -7.86 -14.87 8.80
CA LEU A 371 -8.50 -16.15 8.44
C LEU A 371 -8.49 -17.14 9.61
N GLN A 372 -8.25 -16.65 10.85
CA GLN A 372 -8.18 -17.53 12.02
C GLN A 372 -9.45 -18.38 12.18
N HIS A 373 -9.32 -19.56 12.77
CA HIS A 373 -10.45 -20.47 13.01
C HIS A 373 -11.30 -20.74 11.76
N ASN A 374 -10.65 -21.30 10.72
CA ASN A 374 -11.29 -21.74 9.49
C ASN A 374 -10.87 -23.17 9.14
N ALA A 375 -11.15 -23.63 7.93
CA ALA A 375 -10.77 -24.96 7.44
C ALA A 375 -9.80 -24.89 6.25
N VAL A 376 -8.94 -23.86 6.23
CA VAL A 376 -7.97 -23.58 5.16
C VAL A 376 -6.85 -24.62 5.19
N THR A 377 -6.53 -25.16 4.02
CA THR A 377 -5.44 -26.14 3.84
C THR A 377 -4.31 -25.67 2.93
N SER A 378 -4.53 -24.61 2.13
CA SER A 378 -3.52 -24.00 1.26
C SER A 378 -3.65 -22.48 1.28
N LEU A 379 -2.50 -21.80 1.16
CA LEU A 379 -2.36 -20.34 1.00
C LEU A 379 -1.99 -19.94 -0.43
N ASP A 380 -2.09 -20.82 -1.43
CA ASP A 380 -1.67 -20.56 -2.81
C ASP A 380 -2.35 -19.31 -3.41
N ALA A 381 -3.58 -19.01 -2.96
CA ALA A 381 -4.30 -17.81 -3.36
C ALA A 381 -3.68 -16.49 -2.88
N LEU A 382 -2.74 -16.53 -1.93
CA LEU A 382 -2.03 -15.35 -1.44
C LEU A 382 -0.81 -15.01 -2.31
N ASP A 383 -0.49 -15.85 -3.31
CA ASP A 383 0.60 -15.55 -4.25
C ASP A 383 0.27 -14.26 -5.02
N GLY A 384 1.19 -13.29 -4.93
CA GLY A 384 1.01 -11.96 -5.53
C GLY A 384 0.37 -10.90 -4.63
N LEU A 385 -0.07 -11.21 -3.39
CA LEU A 385 -0.55 -10.20 -2.43
C LEU A 385 0.64 -9.44 -1.79
N SER A 386 1.41 -8.77 -2.61
CA SER A 386 2.66 -8.11 -2.22
C SER A 386 2.50 -6.91 -1.28
N ASN A 387 1.26 -6.41 -1.09
CA ASN A 387 0.95 -5.32 -0.16
C ASN A 387 0.60 -5.81 1.25
N LEU A 388 0.41 -7.13 1.43
CA LEU A 388 -0.01 -7.70 2.72
C LEU A 388 1.06 -7.45 3.80
N GLN A 389 0.64 -6.87 4.92
CA GLN A 389 1.46 -6.50 6.07
C GLN A 389 1.17 -7.36 7.30
N THR A 390 -0.11 -7.71 7.49
CA THR A 390 -0.56 -8.54 8.60
C THR A 390 -1.36 -9.72 8.08
N LEU A 391 -0.99 -10.93 8.50
CA LEU A 391 -1.67 -12.17 8.18
C LEU A 391 -1.85 -13.02 9.44
N ASP A 392 -3.10 -13.32 9.77
CA ASP A 392 -3.44 -14.33 10.78
C ASP A 392 -4.17 -15.49 10.11
N VAL A 393 -3.56 -16.68 10.19
CA VAL A 393 -4.09 -17.95 9.68
C VAL A 393 -4.13 -19.03 10.77
N SER A 394 -4.17 -18.60 12.01
CA SER A 394 -4.20 -19.49 13.16
C SER A 394 -5.44 -20.40 13.16
N TYR A 395 -5.35 -21.56 13.81
CA TYR A 395 -6.44 -22.51 13.92
C TYR A 395 -7.03 -22.91 12.56
N ASN A 396 -6.15 -23.42 11.70
CA ASN A 396 -6.47 -23.95 10.38
C ASN A 396 -5.85 -25.34 10.19
N ALA A 397 -5.79 -25.85 8.96
CA ALA A 397 -5.19 -27.15 8.63
C ALA A 397 -4.01 -27.01 7.66
N LEU A 398 -3.22 -25.94 7.81
CA LEU A 398 -2.06 -25.67 6.97
C LEU A 398 -0.90 -26.61 7.28
N THR A 399 -0.23 -27.09 6.26
CA THR A 399 0.97 -27.93 6.39
C THR A 399 2.26 -27.22 5.97
N THR A 400 2.14 -26.08 5.29
CA THR A 400 3.27 -25.27 4.79
C THR A 400 2.92 -23.79 4.76
N LEU A 401 3.95 -22.95 4.88
CA LEU A 401 3.90 -21.51 4.66
C LEU A 401 4.60 -21.06 3.35
N ALA A 402 4.97 -22.00 2.48
CA ALA A 402 5.69 -21.68 1.25
C ALA A 402 5.03 -20.55 0.40
N PRO A 403 3.69 -20.47 0.26
CA PRO A 403 3.05 -19.42 -0.53
C PRO A 403 3.22 -18.00 0.00
N VAL A 404 3.53 -17.79 1.30
CA VAL A 404 3.73 -16.43 1.84
C VAL A 404 5.02 -15.76 1.32
N SER A 405 5.88 -16.50 0.62
CA SER A 405 7.16 -16.00 0.08
C SER A 405 6.99 -14.78 -0.84
N SER A 406 5.83 -14.59 -1.47
CA SER A 406 5.51 -13.45 -2.34
C SER A 406 5.02 -12.21 -1.57
N CYS A 407 4.64 -12.36 -0.29
CA CYS A 407 4.13 -11.28 0.56
C CYS A 407 5.28 -10.44 1.15
N ALA A 408 6.07 -9.79 0.29
CA ALA A 408 7.34 -9.16 0.65
C ALA A 408 7.23 -8.02 1.69
N ARG A 409 6.01 -7.49 1.94
CA ARG A 409 5.75 -6.44 2.94
C ARG A 409 5.22 -6.98 4.26
N LEU A 410 5.15 -8.29 4.42
CA LEU A 410 4.60 -8.90 5.64
C LEU A 410 5.50 -8.59 6.84
N THR A 411 4.92 -7.91 7.82
CA THR A 411 5.55 -7.55 9.09
C THR A 411 5.09 -8.44 10.24
N THR A 412 3.86 -8.94 10.16
CA THR A 412 3.27 -9.80 11.17
C THR A 412 2.65 -11.05 10.53
N LEU A 413 3.10 -12.22 10.95
CA LEU A 413 2.57 -13.51 10.57
C LEU A 413 2.23 -14.33 11.81
N VAL A 414 0.95 -14.68 11.96
CA VAL A 414 0.46 -15.58 13.01
C VAL A 414 -0.15 -16.82 12.33
N ALA A 415 0.41 -17.99 12.64
CA ALA A 415 -0.01 -19.26 12.05
C ALA A 415 -0.07 -20.37 13.11
N ASP A 416 -0.51 -20.01 14.30
CA ASP A 416 -0.62 -20.93 15.44
C ASP A 416 -1.66 -22.01 15.21
N ASN A 417 -1.52 -23.13 15.90
CA ASN A 417 -2.50 -24.21 15.87
C ASN A 417 -2.83 -24.68 14.43
N ASN A 418 -1.77 -25.10 13.73
CA ASN A 418 -1.82 -25.68 12.39
C ASN A 418 -1.06 -27.03 12.37
N GLN A 419 -0.72 -27.51 11.20
CA GLN A 419 0.06 -28.74 10.98
C GLN A 419 1.36 -28.44 10.20
N ILE A 420 1.95 -27.24 10.40
CA ILE A 420 3.09 -26.73 9.65
C ILE A 420 4.35 -27.52 10.03
N THR A 421 5.05 -28.02 9.02
CA THR A 421 6.28 -28.80 9.18
C THR A 421 7.52 -28.07 8.69
N SER A 422 7.37 -27.00 7.87
CA SER A 422 8.48 -26.22 7.31
C SER A 422 8.16 -24.72 7.31
N LEU A 423 9.20 -23.89 7.53
CA LEU A 423 9.19 -22.43 7.46
C LEU A 423 9.79 -21.88 6.15
N ASP A 424 9.91 -22.69 5.09
CA ASP A 424 10.62 -22.31 3.86
C ASP A 424 10.15 -20.98 3.26
N GLY A 425 8.85 -20.72 3.19
CA GLY A 425 8.31 -19.46 2.64
C GLY A 425 8.65 -18.23 3.46
N VAL A 426 8.89 -18.41 4.77
CA VAL A 426 9.16 -17.29 5.70
C VAL A 426 10.54 -16.67 5.46
N SER A 427 11.49 -17.45 4.96
CA SER A 427 12.87 -16.97 4.67
C SER A 427 12.94 -15.80 3.69
N SER A 428 11.89 -15.58 2.89
CA SER A 428 11.78 -14.46 1.93
C SER A 428 11.30 -13.15 2.56
N LEU A 429 10.77 -13.18 3.79
CA LEU A 429 10.12 -12.06 4.47
C LEU A 429 11.13 -11.17 5.20
N GLN A 430 11.82 -10.31 4.46
CA GLN A 430 12.94 -9.51 4.96
C GLN A 430 12.54 -8.36 5.91
N VAL A 431 11.25 -8.07 6.05
CA VAL A 431 10.72 -7.01 6.93
C VAL A 431 9.88 -7.58 8.07
N LEU A 432 9.84 -8.91 8.23
CA LEU A 432 9.06 -9.57 9.26
C LEU A 432 9.59 -9.22 10.64
N THR A 433 8.71 -8.67 11.50
CA THR A 433 9.04 -8.27 12.88
C THR A 433 8.40 -9.19 13.92
N ARG A 434 7.28 -9.82 13.58
CA ARG A 434 6.57 -10.75 14.45
C ARG A 434 6.23 -12.03 13.71
N LEU A 435 6.63 -13.17 14.28
CA LEU A 435 6.29 -14.51 13.82
C LEU A 435 5.76 -15.34 15.00
N SER A 436 4.56 -15.88 14.86
CA SER A 436 4.04 -16.90 15.75
C SER A 436 3.64 -18.13 14.96
N VAL A 437 4.19 -19.27 15.31
CA VAL A 437 3.92 -20.61 14.74
C VAL A 437 3.81 -21.66 15.86
N ASN A 438 3.21 -21.22 16.94
CA ASN A 438 2.98 -22.01 18.13
C ASN A 438 1.99 -23.18 17.83
N HIS A 439 2.11 -24.31 18.53
CA HIS A 439 1.27 -25.50 18.29
C HIS A 439 1.28 -25.94 16.81
N ASN A 440 2.44 -26.33 16.33
CA ASN A 440 2.66 -26.88 14.99
C ASN A 440 3.52 -28.17 15.05
N ALA A 441 4.03 -28.62 13.92
CA ALA A 441 4.85 -29.83 13.81
C ALA A 441 6.28 -29.52 13.30
N LEU A 442 6.83 -28.37 13.68
CA LEU A 442 8.16 -27.93 13.25
C LEU A 442 9.26 -28.80 13.88
N THR A 443 10.23 -29.16 13.04
CA THR A 443 11.46 -29.85 13.45
C THR A 443 12.73 -29.04 13.17
N ASP A 444 12.63 -27.99 12.32
CA ASP A 444 13.74 -27.14 11.88
C ASP A 444 13.31 -25.67 11.83
N VAL A 445 14.15 -24.79 12.36
CA VAL A 445 13.97 -23.33 12.35
C VAL A 445 15.05 -22.61 11.52
N SER A 446 15.93 -23.36 10.85
CA SER A 446 17.00 -22.77 10.04
C SER A 446 16.52 -21.81 8.94
N PRO A 447 15.32 -21.98 8.31
CA PRO A 447 14.85 -21.04 7.31
C PRO A 447 14.65 -19.61 7.82
N ILE A 448 14.34 -19.41 9.10
CA ILE A 448 14.12 -18.05 9.65
C ILE A 448 15.40 -17.39 10.17
N SER A 449 16.54 -18.04 10.11
CA SER A 449 17.84 -17.46 10.51
C SER A 449 18.22 -16.19 9.73
N VAL A 450 17.64 -15.97 8.55
CA VAL A 450 17.84 -14.78 7.70
C VAL A 450 16.87 -13.64 8.01
N CYS A 451 15.83 -13.88 8.82
CA CYS A 451 14.82 -12.88 9.19
C CYS A 451 15.33 -11.99 10.35
N THR A 452 16.43 -11.30 10.14
CA THR A 452 17.14 -10.54 11.19
C THR A 452 16.36 -9.31 11.71
N THR A 453 15.22 -9.00 11.12
CA THR A 453 14.29 -7.94 11.57
C THR A 453 13.31 -8.41 12.65
N LEU A 454 13.27 -9.71 12.97
CA LEU A 454 12.38 -10.27 13.99
C LEU A 454 12.64 -9.64 15.37
N VAL A 455 11.56 -9.20 15.98
CA VAL A 455 11.48 -8.64 17.34
C VAL A 455 10.73 -9.61 18.27
N GLU A 456 9.69 -10.25 17.76
CA GLU A 456 8.90 -11.24 18.49
C GLU A 456 8.88 -12.56 17.73
N LEU A 457 9.22 -13.65 18.43
CA LEU A 457 9.19 -15.00 17.89
C LEU A 457 8.56 -15.97 18.89
N ASP A 458 7.49 -16.64 18.47
CA ASP A 458 6.91 -17.75 19.21
C ASP A 458 6.91 -19.03 18.35
N ILE A 459 7.71 -20.00 18.77
CA ILE A 459 7.82 -21.35 18.18
C ILE A 459 7.50 -22.42 19.21
N SER A 460 6.76 -22.08 20.26
CA SER A 460 6.38 -22.98 21.33
C SER A 460 5.51 -24.13 20.84
N ASN A 461 5.41 -25.22 21.64
CA ASN A 461 4.58 -26.36 21.35
C ASN A 461 4.84 -26.95 19.93
N ASN A 462 6.10 -27.25 19.66
CA ASN A 462 6.58 -27.90 18.45
C ASN A 462 7.43 -29.14 18.80
N THR A 463 8.19 -29.68 17.87
CA THR A 463 9.06 -30.84 18.08
C THR A 463 10.54 -30.53 17.83
N LEU A 464 10.92 -29.28 18.10
CA LEU A 464 12.27 -28.77 17.88
C LEU A 464 13.26 -29.37 18.87
N THR A 465 14.42 -29.80 18.37
CA THR A 465 15.55 -30.29 19.18
C THR A 465 16.75 -29.36 19.13
N ASP A 466 16.87 -28.56 18.07
CA ASP A 466 17.96 -27.62 17.82
C ASP A 466 17.39 -26.26 17.36
N ILE A 467 17.81 -25.21 18.01
CA ILE A 467 17.48 -23.82 17.69
C ILE A 467 18.73 -22.95 17.49
N SER A 468 19.89 -23.57 17.32
CA SER A 468 21.19 -22.87 17.19
C SER A 468 21.25 -21.90 16.00
N ALA A 469 20.48 -22.16 14.94
CA ALA A 469 20.36 -21.28 13.77
C ALA A 469 19.80 -19.88 14.12
N LEU A 470 19.11 -19.71 15.27
CA LEU A 470 18.54 -18.44 15.70
C LEU A 470 19.57 -17.49 16.32
N SER A 471 20.84 -17.88 16.43
CA SER A 471 21.93 -17.02 16.92
C SER A 471 22.12 -15.73 16.10
N THR A 472 21.62 -15.69 14.86
CA THR A 472 21.67 -14.51 13.97
C THR A 472 20.61 -13.46 14.28
N LEU A 473 19.57 -13.81 15.06
CA LEU A 473 18.41 -12.95 15.33
C LEU A 473 18.69 -11.97 16.50
N ILE A 474 19.60 -11.05 16.30
CA ILE A 474 20.07 -10.11 17.35
C ILE A 474 19.06 -9.04 17.75
N ASN A 475 18.00 -8.83 16.96
CA ASN A 475 16.95 -7.86 17.23
C ASN A 475 15.77 -8.43 18.02
N LEU A 476 15.79 -9.75 18.34
CA LEU A 476 14.75 -10.34 19.19
C LEU A 476 14.70 -9.66 20.55
N GLU A 477 13.49 -9.27 20.94
CA GLU A 477 13.15 -8.76 22.27
C GLU A 477 12.33 -9.77 23.07
N ARG A 478 11.41 -10.48 22.41
CA ARG A 478 10.58 -11.53 23.01
C ARG A 478 10.72 -12.82 22.23
N PHE A 479 11.09 -13.87 22.93
CA PHE A 479 11.29 -15.18 22.34
C PHE A 479 10.66 -16.27 23.21
N SER A 480 9.77 -17.06 22.62
CA SER A 480 9.20 -18.25 23.24
C SER A 480 9.45 -19.49 22.39
N PHE A 481 9.96 -20.53 23.03
CA PHE A 481 10.13 -21.88 22.46
C PHE A 481 9.71 -22.96 23.48
N ALA A 482 8.82 -22.60 24.38
CA ALA A 482 8.33 -23.50 25.42
C ALA A 482 7.71 -24.78 24.83
N SER A 483 7.76 -25.87 25.59
CA SER A 483 7.16 -27.16 25.15
C SER A 483 7.75 -27.67 23.82
N ASN A 484 9.06 -27.85 23.81
CA ASN A 484 9.84 -28.46 22.73
C ASN A 484 10.80 -29.53 23.30
N GLN A 485 11.81 -29.92 22.58
CA GLN A 485 12.82 -30.91 22.98
C GLN A 485 14.25 -30.32 22.90
N VAL A 486 14.37 -29.01 23.10
CA VAL A 486 15.62 -28.27 22.96
C VAL A 486 16.56 -28.60 24.09
N THR A 487 17.82 -28.89 23.76
CA THR A 487 18.86 -29.28 24.73
C THR A 487 19.86 -28.19 25.04
N ALA A 488 19.99 -27.17 24.14
CA ALA A 488 20.93 -26.06 24.30
C ALA A 488 20.37 -24.78 23.70
N LEU A 489 20.68 -23.64 24.32
CA LEU A 489 20.37 -22.32 23.80
C LEU A 489 21.32 -21.90 22.68
N PRO A 490 20.89 -21.06 21.74
CA PRO A 490 21.77 -20.42 20.77
C PRO A 490 22.88 -19.61 21.46
N ASP A 491 24.02 -19.48 20.79
CA ASP A 491 25.09 -18.59 21.24
C ASP A 491 24.94 -17.22 20.56
N TRP A 492 24.02 -16.40 21.08
CA TRP A 492 23.83 -15.05 20.58
C TRP A 492 25.06 -14.19 20.87
N PRO A 493 25.42 -13.27 19.95
CA PRO A 493 26.52 -12.32 20.18
C PRO A 493 26.14 -11.25 21.23
N GLU A 494 27.16 -10.56 21.73
CA GLU A 494 26.97 -9.35 22.53
C GLU A 494 26.10 -8.33 21.75
N GLY A 495 25.22 -7.62 22.47
CA GLY A 495 24.31 -6.64 21.87
C GLY A 495 22.99 -7.22 21.33
N CYS A 496 22.72 -8.51 21.55
CA CYS A 496 21.38 -9.07 21.36
C CYS A 496 20.37 -8.32 22.27
N LYS A 497 19.21 -7.98 21.71
CA LYS A 497 18.19 -7.14 22.39
C LYS A 497 17.20 -7.93 23.24
N LEU A 498 17.44 -9.20 23.47
CA LEU A 498 16.52 -10.10 24.15
C LEU A 498 16.19 -9.59 25.56
N GLN A 499 14.91 -9.35 25.83
CA GLN A 499 14.37 -8.87 27.09
C GLN A 499 13.62 -9.98 27.84
N THR A 500 12.89 -10.80 27.11
CA THR A 500 12.09 -11.90 27.68
C THR A 500 12.32 -13.17 26.90
N ILE A 501 12.60 -14.26 27.60
CA ILE A 501 12.76 -15.59 27.03
C ILE A 501 11.93 -16.62 27.80
N ASP A 502 11.16 -17.43 27.06
CA ASP A 502 10.46 -18.59 27.63
C ASP A 502 10.87 -19.87 26.91
N GLY A 503 11.60 -20.70 27.62
CA GLY A 503 12.03 -22.04 27.18
C GLY A 503 11.53 -23.12 28.16
N SER A 504 10.43 -22.89 28.85
CA SER A 504 9.83 -23.87 29.77
C SER A 504 9.46 -25.18 29.07
N TYR A 505 9.50 -26.29 29.80
CA TYR A 505 9.18 -27.62 29.25
C TYR A 505 10.08 -28.03 28.08
N ASN A 506 11.40 -28.05 28.33
CA ASN A 506 12.41 -28.49 27.38
C ASN A 506 13.44 -29.43 28.06
N ALA A 507 14.57 -29.67 27.45
CA ALA A 507 15.65 -30.52 27.98
C ALA A 507 16.96 -29.73 28.20
N LEU A 508 16.84 -28.43 28.51
CA LEU A 508 18.01 -27.57 28.73
C LEU A 508 18.77 -27.96 29.99
N THR A 509 20.09 -27.94 29.92
CA THR A 509 20.98 -28.28 31.04
C THR A 509 21.77 -27.08 31.58
N SER A 510 21.86 -25.97 30.80
CA SER A 510 22.60 -24.76 31.18
C SER A 510 21.89 -23.50 30.61
N LEU A 511 22.06 -22.37 31.32
CA LEU A 511 21.66 -21.03 30.89
C LEU A 511 22.85 -20.09 30.67
N ASP A 512 24.08 -20.60 30.65
CA ASP A 512 25.30 -19.79 30.59
C ASP A 512 25.34 -18.82 29.42
N ASN A 513 24.72 -19.20 28.28
CA ASN A 513 24.62 -18.35 27.09
C ASN A 513 23.81 -17.07 27.31
N LEU A 514 22.95 -17.04 28.33
CA LEU A 514 22.12 -15.87 28.64
C LEU A 514 22.86 -14.83 29.49
N SER A 515 23.96 -15.19 30.17
CA SER A 515 24.71 -14.25 31.01
C SER A 515 25.30 -13.05 30.26
N LYS A 516 25.44 -13.15 28.94
CA LYS A 516 25.94 -12.09 28.05
C LYS A 516 24.86 -11.08 27.63
N MET A 517 23.58 -11.35 27.95
CA MET A 517 22.43 -10.58 27.43
C MET A 517 22.17 -9.36 28.31
N GLU A 518 22.68 -8.18 27.90
CA GLU A 518 22.59 -6.95 28.69
C GLU A 518 21.15 -6.43 28.88
N ALA A 519 20.23 -6.75 27.93
CA ALA A 519 18.83 -6.27 27.97
C ALA A 519 17.87 -7.26 28.69
N LEU A 520 18.35 -8.47 29.06
CA LEU A 520 17.49 -9.55 29.50
C LEU A 520 16.92 -9.25 30.91
N THR A 521 15.59 -9.29 31.01
CA THR A 521 14.81 -8.88 32.16
C THR A 521 14.06 -10.04 32.80
N TYR A 522 13.48 -10.90 31.98
CA TYR A 522 12.63 -12.02 32.41
C TYR A 522 13.04 -13.33 31.75
N ILE A 523 13.28 -14.36 32.56
CA ILE A 523 13.64 -15.71 32.17
C ILE A 523 12.60 -16.69 32.71
N TYR A 524 11.96 -17.45 31.81
CA TYR A 524 11.03 -18.55 32.14
C TYR A 524 11.61 -19.86 31.59
N MET A 525 12.10 -20.75 32.48
CA MET A 525 12.78 -22.02 32.15
C MET A 525 12.31 -23.17 33.02
N ASP A 526 11.00 -23.14 33.38
CA ASP A 526 10.40 -24.16 34.20
C ASP A 526 10.47 -25.54 33.51
N TYR A 527 10.56 -26.62 34.29
CA TYR A 527 10.53 -28.00 33.79
C TYR A 527 11.61 -28.28 32.74
N ASN A 528 12.87 -28.06 33.12
CA ASN A 528 14.08 -28.38 32.35
C ASN A 528 15.02 -29.28 33.20
N GLN A 529 16.27 -29.40 32.79
CA GLN A 529 17.33 -30.18 33.47
C GLN A 529 18.44 -29.27 33.97
N ILE A 530 18.15 -28.03 34.28
CA ILE A 530 19.12 -27.01 34.69
C ILE A 530 19.50 -27.27 36.15
N SER A 531 20.78 -27.38 36.43
CA SER A 531 21.28 -27.66 37.79
C SER A 531 21.99 -26.46 38.43
N ASN A 532 22.38 -25.46 37.65
CA ASN A 532 23.08 -24.24 38.12
C ASN A 532 22.64 -23.04 37.28
N ILE A 533 22.49 -21.90 37.94
CA ILE A 533 22.12 -20.60 37.33
C ILE A 533 23.03 -19.46 37.83
N ASP A 534 24.14 -19.75 38.49
CA ASP A 534 25.05 -18.74 39.05
C ASP A 534 25.62 -17.78 38.02
N SER A 535 25.77 -18.25 36.76
CA SER A 535 26.22 -17.42 35.63
C SER A 535 25.30 -16.23 35.31
N LEU A 536 24.07 -16.24 35.80
CA LEU A 536 23.10 -15.16 35.62
C LEU A 536 23.21 -14.05 36.70
N ALA A 537 24.00 -14.24 37.76
CA ALA A 537 24.08 -13.29 38.88
C ALA A 537 24.62 -11.92 38.43
N ASP A 538 25.51 -11.88 37.44
CA ASP A 538 26.09 -10.64 36.90
C ASP A 538 25.22 -9.94 35.84
N SER A 539 24.04 -10.46 35.56
CA SER A 539 23.14 -9.89 34.54
C SER A 539 22.47 -8.61 35.02
N TYR A 540 22.92 -7.48 34.52
CA TYR A 540 22.61 -6.13 35.02
C TYR A 540 21.11 -5.75 35.00
N CYS A 541 20.34 -6.20 34.01
CA CYS A 541 18.91 -5.86 33.84
C CYS A 541 17.96 -6.96 34.33
N LEU A 542 18.49 -8.10 34.81
CA LEU A 542 17.68 -9.26 35.16
C LEU A 542 16.86 -8.99 36.44
N VAL A 543 15.55 -9.14 36.33
CA VAL A 543 14.59 -8.92 37.43
C VAL A 543 14.08 -10.24 38.00
N GLN A 544 13.77 -11.20 37.10
CA GLN A 544 13.11 -12.45 37.51
C GLN A 544 13.56 -13.65 36.69
N VAL A 545 13.77 -14.76 37.39
CA VAL A 545 14.05 -16.08 36.82
C VAL A 545 13.07 -17.10 37.40
N ASN A 546 12.31 -17.78 36.53
CA ASN A 546 11.46 -18.90 36.88
C ASN A 546 12.13 -20.19 36.44
N VAL A 547 12.35 -21.11 37.32
CA VAL A 547 13.05 -22.40 37.11
C VAL A 547 12.44 -23.54 37.91
N PHE A 548 11.11 -23.53 38.13
CA PHE A 548 10.42 -24.66 38.77
C PHE A 548 10.67 -25.97 38.04
N GLY A 549 10.65 -27.08 38.72
CA GLY A 549 10.83 -28.40 38.12
C GLY A 549 12.24 -28.66 37.58
N ASN A 550 13.25 -27.89 38.01
CA ASN A 550 14.64 -28.09 37.66
C ASN A 550 15.44 -28.61 38.85
N PRO A 551 16.54 -29.39 38.66
CA PRO A 551 17.36 -29.91 39.76
C PRO A 551 18.31 -28.82 40.32
N ILE A 552 17.79 -27.64 40.71
CA ILE A 552 18.56 -26.51 41.23
C ILE A 552 18.58 -26.61 42.76
N SER A 553 19.78 -26.62 43.33
CA SER A 553 19.97 -26.73 44.77
C SER A 553 20.32 -25.39 45.44
N ASP A 554 20.85 -24.43 44.70
CA ASP A 554 21.30 -23.13 45.24
C ASP A 554 20.94 -22.00 44.28
N VAL A 555 20.49 -20.88 44.86
CA VAL A 555 20.14 -19.63 44.14
C VAL A 555 20.66 -18.40 44.91
N ALA A 556 21.58 -18.60 45.85
CA ALA A 556 22.06 -17.53 46.73
C ALA A 556 22.72 -16.40 45.94
N SER A 557 23.51 -16.74 44.93
CA SER A 557 24.20 -15.78 44.06
C SER A 557 23.25 -14.77 43.38
N LEU A 558 22.09 -15.22 42.87
CA LEU A 558 21.11 -14.34 42.23
C LEU A 558 20.39 -13.45 43.26
N ARG A 559 20.06 -14.02 44.42
CA ARG A 559 19.39 -13.27 45.52
C ARG A 559 20.24 -12.18 46.12
N GLU A 560 21.55 -12.36 46.17
CA GLU A 560 22.51 -11.34 46.57
C GLU A 560 22.51 -10.10 45.67
N HIS A 561 22.00 -10.26 44.43
CA HIS A 561 21.86 -9.21 43.41
C HIS A 561 20.40 -8.74 43.26
N ASP A 562 19.53 -9.01 44.24
CA ASP A 562 18.10 -8.63 44.26
C ASP A 562 17.27 -9.24 43.09
N ILE A 563 17.73 -10.32 42.48
CA ILE A 563 17.01 -11.04 41.42
C ILE A 563 15.95 -11.97 42.05
N ILE A 564 14.72 -11.88 41.59
CA ILE A 564 13.64 -12.76 42.04
C ILE A 564 13.80 -14.13 41.39
N VAL A 565 14.04 -15.18 42.21
CA VAL A 565 14.15 -16.55 41.70
C VAL A 565 13.02 -17.40 42.25
N ASN A 566 12.20 -17.92 41.33
CA ASN A 566 11.13 -18.87 41.59
C ASN A 566 11.59 -20.29 41.21
N TYR A 567 11.76 -21.16 42.23
CA TYR A 567 12.27 -22.53 42.09
C TYR A 567 11.70 -23.46 43.15
N ASP A 568 11.81 -24.77 42.94
CA ASP A 568 11.51 -25.79 43.95
C ASP A 568 12.79 -26.09 44.75
N PRO A 569 12.86 -25.80 46.05
CA PRO A 569 14.01 -26.17 46.84
C PRO A 569 14.07 -27.72 46.94
N THR A 570 15.17 -28.31 46.47
CA THR A 570 15.43 -29.76 46.54
C THR A 570 15.80 -30.19 47.97
#